data_de9f860d1015228db4a41b41e807d6c2
#
_entry.id   de9f860d1015228db4a41b41e807d6c2
#
_cell.length_a   1.000
_cell.length_b   1.000
_cell.length_c   1.000
_cell.angle_alpha   90.00
_cell.angle_beta   90.00
_cell.angle_gamma   90.00
#
_symmetry.space_group_name_H-M   'P 1'
#
loop_
_entity.id
_entity.type
_entity.pdbx_description
1 polymer ?
#
loop_
_entity_poly.entity_id
_entity_poly.type
_entity_poly.pdbx_seq_one_letter_code
_entity_poly.pdbx_strand_id
1 'polypeptide(L)'
;MKRTLTIFLLICTLALTAAVAGPDSRKSPQLIYIERYAALAVQEMYRSGVPASITLAQGLLESRYGQSELALKANNHFGIKCHNWNGPKMYYDDDEKGECFRKYDSPEQSFRDHSDFLRYRDRYKFLFDLEVNDYKGWAYGLKKAGYATD
;
A
#
# COMPACT_ATOMS: atom_id res chain seq x y z
N MET A 1 -70.04 36.51 27.76
CA MET A 1 -69.46 35.96 26.54
C MET A 1 -67.95 35.93 26.66
N LYS A 2 -67.37 34.77 26.98
CA LYS A 2 -65.89 34.60 27.13
C LYS A 2 -65.38 33.89 25.88
N ARG A 3 -64.53 34.57 25.08
CA ARG A 3 -63.87 33.97 23.92
C ARG A 3 -62.57 33.31 24.41
N THR A 4 -62.51 32.02 24.36
CA THR A 4 -61.30 31.22 24.58
C THR A 4 -60.49 31.20 23.31
N LEU A 5 -59.26 31.79 23.40
CA LEU A 5 -58.30 31.80 22.31
C LEU A 5 -57.43 30.53 22.43
N THR A 6 -57.65 29.61 21.49
CA THR A 6 -56.85 28.37 21.44
C THR A 6 -55.60 28.64 20.62
N ILE A 7 -54.46 28.66 21.28
CA ILE A 7 -53.13 28.77 20.64
C ILE A 7 -52.70 27.38 20.19
N PHE A 8 -52.69 27.17 18.86
CA PHE A 8 -52.09 25.99 18.25
C PHE A 8 -50.57 26.15 18.24
N LEU A 9 -49.88 25.40 19.09
CA LEU A 9 -48.42 25.34 19.12
C LEU A 9 -47.99 24.32 18.02
N LEU A 10 -47.54 24.81 16.86
CA LEU A 10 -47.00 24.01 15.77
C LEU A 10 -45.55 23.66 16.16
N ILE A 11 -45.32 22.46 16.69
CA ILE A 11 -43.97 21.95 16.96
C ILE A 11 -43.43 21.42 15.63
N CYS A 12 -42.57 22.24 15.01
CA CYS A 12 -41.81 21.86 13.81
C CYS A 12 -40.63 21.01 14.26
N THR A 13 -40.77 19.67 14.27
CA THR A 13 -39.64 18.77 14.51
C THR A 13 -38.74 18.74 13.29
N LEU A 14 -37.64 19.49 13.34
CA LEU A 14 -36.57 19.41 12.37
C LEU A 14 -35.85 18.06 12.58
N ALA A 15 -36.18 17.05 11.80
CA ALA A 15 -35.44 15.81 11.74
C ALA A 15 -34.10 16.09 11.04
N LEU A 16 -33.05 16.28 11.85
CA LEU A 16 -31.66 16.36 11.37
C LEU A 16 -31.25 14.95 10.91
N THR A 17 -31.50 14.62 9.64
CA THR A 17 -30.92 13.41 9.03
C THR A 17 -29.43 13.63 8.85
N ALA A 18 -28.62 13.12 9.78
CA ALA A 18 -27.19 13.00 9.58
C ALA A 18 -26.99 12.05 8.37
N ALA A 19 -26.64 12.61 7.22
CA ALA A 19 -26.18 11.84 6.09
C ALA A 19 -24.89 11.13 6.52
N VAL A 20 -24.97 9.83 6.80
CA VAL A 20 -23.80 8.98 6.93
C VAL A 20 -23.15 9.00 5.56
N ALA A 21 -22.04 9.74 5.42
CA ALA A 21 -21.21 9.71 4.23
C ALA A 21 -20.74 8.26 4.05
N GLY A 22 -21.29 7.57 3.05
CA GLY A 22 -20.79 6.27 2.62
C GLY A 22 -19.32 6.38 2.21
N PRO A 23 -18.61 5.26 1.98
CA PRO A 23 -17.21 5.28 1.56
C PRO A 23 -17.07 6.22 0.36
N ASP A 24 -16.19 7.20 0.49
CA ASP A 24 -16.04 8.29 -0.47
C ASP A 24 -15.66 7.72 -1.85
N SER A 25 -16.65 7.57 -2.72
CA SER A 25 -16.52 7.05 -4.08
C SER A 25 -15.61 7.90 -4.99
N ARG A 26 -15.02 8.97 -4.43
CA ARG A 26 -14.13 9.92 -5.10
C ARG A 26 -12.65 9.66 -4.84
N LYS A 27 -12.27 8.73 -3.96
CA LYS A 27 -10.86 8.43 -3.73
C LYS A 27 -10.28 7.61 -4.87
N SER A 28 -9.13 8.04 -5.39
CA SER A 28 -8.42 7.26 -6.40
C SER A 28 -7.90 5.94 -5.82
N PRO A 29 -7.73 4.88 -6.65
CA PRO A 29 -7.14 3.62 -6.19
C PRO A 29 -5.78 3.79 -5.54
N GLN A 30 -4.98 4.75 -6.01
CA GLN A 30 -3.68 5.11 -5.45
C GLN A 30 -3.82 5.60 -4.01
N LEU A 31 -4.76 6.52 -3.77
CA LEU A 31 -4.98 7.06 -2.43
C LEU A 31 -5.48 5.98 -1.46
N ILE A 32 -6.36 5.10 -1.92
CA ILE A 32 -6.85 3.96 -1.13
C ILE A 32 -5.69 3.04 -0.74
N TYR A 33 -4.78 2.75 -1.67
CA TYR A 33 -3.58 1.94 -1.40
C TYR A 33 -2.68 2.59 -0.36
N ILE A 34 -2.38 3.88 -0.53
CA ILE A 34 -1.54 4.64 0.39
C ILE A 34 -2.17 4.64 1.80
N GLU A 35 -3.44 4.99 1.93
CA GLU A 35 -4.13 5.00 3.22
C GLU A 35 -4.11 3.64 3.92
N ARG A 36 -4.23 2.56 3.15
CA ARG A 36 -4.22 1.19 3.69
C ARG A 36 -2.85 0.76 4.20
N TYR A 37 -1.77 1.13 3.50
CA TYR A 37 -0.44 0.59 3.75
C TYR A 37 0.56 1.61 4.31
N ALA A 38 0.19 2.88 4.50
CA ALA A 38 1.09 3.91 5.01
C ALA A 38 1.69 3.55 6.38
N ALA A 39 0.85 3.11 7.33
CA ALA A 39 1.33 2.74 8.65
C ALA A 39 2.31 1.57 8.62
N LEU A 40 2.04 0.57 7.76
CA LEU A 40 2.91 -0.59 7.56
C LEU A 40 4.26 -0.17 6.94
N ALA A 41 4.25 0.70 5.94
CA ALA A 41 5.46 1.20 5.32
C ALA A 41 6.32 2.02 6.30
N VAL A 42 5.70 2.80 7.17
CA VAL A 42 6.40 3.53 8.25
C VAL A 42 6.99 2.56 9.27
N GLN A 43 6.26 1.52 9.65
CA GLN A 43 6.78 0.48 10.55
C GLN A 43 8.01 -0.22 9.95
N GLU A 44 7.95 -0.58 8.67
CA GLU A 44 9.08 -1.18 7.97
C GLU A 44 10.27 -0.22 7.82
N MET A 45 10.03 1.07 7.63
CA MET A 45 11.09 2.08 7.62
C MET A 45 11.86 2.11 8.95
N TYR A 46 11.17 2.10 10.08
CA TYR A 46 11.84 2.06 11.38
C TYR A 46 12.59 0.75 11.62
N ARG A 47 12.10 -0.37 11.11
CA ARG A 47 12.73 -1.68 11.25
C ARG A 47 13.97 -1.85 10.36
N SER A 48 13.87 -1.44 9.10
CA SER A 48 14.82 -1.79 8.04
C SER A 48 15.71 -0.62 7.59
N GLY A 49 15.26 0.62 7.77
CA GLY A 49 15.90 1.82 7.22
C GLY A 49 15.49 2.13 5.78
N VAL A 50 14.61 1.35 5.16
CA VAL A 50 14.06 1.66 3.82
C VAL A 50 13.02 2.77 3.96
N PRO A 51 13.11 3.89 3.22
CA PRO A 51 12.12 4.97 3.34
C PRO A 51 10.69 4.50 3.07
N ALA A 52 9.76 4.91 3.93
CA ALA A 52 8.33 4.57 3.76
C ALA A 52 7.78 5.04 2.41
N SER A 53 8.21 6.20 1.91
CA SER A 53 7.84 6.74 0.60
C SER A 53 8.29 5.83 -0.55
N ILE A 54 9.47 5.25 -0.46
CA ILE A 54 10.02 4.29 -1.44
C ILE A 54 9.21 3.00 -1.40
N THR A 55 9.00 2.43 -0.20
CA THR A 55 8.21 1.20 -0.04
C THR A 55 6.79 1.38 -0.58
N LEU A 56 6.12 2.50 -0.27
CA LEU A 56 4.77 2.78 -0.78
C LEU A 56 4.75 2.97 -2.30
N ALA A 57 5.71 3.72 -2.86
CA ALA A 57 5.77 3.97 -4.30
C ALA A 57 5.99 2.66 -5.08
N GLN A 58 6.92 1.83 -4.65
CA GLN A 58 7.18 0.54 -5.28
C GLN A 58 5.97 -0.40 -5.15
N GLY A 59 5.41 -0.56 -3.95
CA GLY A 59 4.23 -1.40 -3.75
C GLY A 59 3.02 -0.95 -4.58
N LEU A 60 2.83 0.36 -4.69
CA LEU A 60 1.76 0.97 -5.49
C LEU A 60 1.92 0.65 -6.99
N LEU A 61 3.12 0.78 -7.54
CA LEU A 61 3.42 0.52 -8.95
C LEU A 61 3.40 -0.97 -9.27
N GLU A 62 4.16 -1.77 -8.54
CA GLU A 62 4.35 -3.22 -8.79
C GLU A 62 3.04 -4.02 -8.59
N SER A 63 2.17 -3.59 -7.68
CA SER A 63 0.90 -4.28 -7.39
C SER A 63 -0.30 -3.74 -8.16
N ARG A 64 -0.14 -2.75 -9.05
CA ARG A 64 -1.26 -2.02 -9.65
C ARG A 64 -2.24 -1.52 -8.59
N TYR A 65 -1.72 -0.81 -7.61
CA TYR A 65 -2.50 -0.31 -6.46
C TYR A 65 -3.13 -1.43 -5.59
N GLY A 66 -2.45 -2.58 -5.49
CA GLY A 66 -2.95 -3.76 -4.78
C GLY A 66 -3.99 -4.58 -5.56
N GLN A 67 -4.17 -4.31 -6.85
CA GLN A 67 -5.16 -4.96 -7.71
C GLN A 67 -4.56 -6.00 -8.66
N SER A 68 -3.24 -6.19 -8.66
CA SER A 68 -2.62 -7.23 -9.48
C SER A 68 -2.98 -8.63 -8.98
N GLU A 69 -2.93 -9.60 -9.86
CA GLU A 69 -3.19 -11.00 -9.50
C GLU A 69 -2.23 -11.50 -8.41
N LEU A 70 -0.95 -11.12 -8.49
CA LEU A 70 0.05 -11.44 -7.48
C LEU A 70 -0.29 -10.82 -6.11
N ALA A 71 -0.76 -9.57 -6.07
CA ALA A 71 -1.18 -8.93 -4.83
C ALA A 71 -2.42 -9.61 -4.23
N LEU A 72 -3.42 -9.93 -5.06
CA LEU A 72 -4.70 -10.48 -4.59
C LEU A 72 -4.63 -11.96 -4.19
N LYS A 73 -3.88 -12.79 -4.92
CA LYS A 73 -3.85 -14.25 -4.72
C LYS A 73 -2.62 -14.72 -3.94
N ALA A 74 -1.54 -13.96 -3.98
CA ALA A 74 -0.27 -14.32 -3.33
C ALA A 74 0.16 -13.32 -2.24
N ASN A 75 -0.59 -12.25 -1.98
CA ASN A 75 -0.19 -11.14 -1.11
C ASN A 75 1.18 -10.56 -1.50
N ASN A 76 1.62 -10.74 -2.74
CA ASN A 76 2.92 -10.29 -3.23
C ASN A 76 2.78 -8.93 -3.90
N HIS A 77 3.01 -7.88 -3.12
CA HIS A 77 2.83 -6.50 -3.52
C HIS A 77 4.03 -5.91 -4.30
N PHE A 78 5.13 -6.65 -4.39
CA PHE A 78 6.38 -6.15 -4.99
C PHE A 78 6.89 -7.05 -6.12
N GLY A 79 6.11 -8.04 -6.57
CA GLY A 79 6.52 -8.93 -7.65
C GLY A 79 7.79 -9.73 -7.35
N ILE A 80 8.05 -10.07 -6.07
CA ILE A 80 9.29 -10.75 -5.72
C ILE A 80 9.24 -12.20 -6.22
N LYS A 81 10.18 -12.51 -7.14
CA LYS A 81 10.38 -13.86 -7.71
C LYS A 81 10.97 -14.81 -6.67
N CYS A 82 10.77 -16.10 -6.86
CA CYS A 82 11.16 -17.13 -5.89
C CYS A 82 12.64 -17.11 -5.51
N HIS A 83 13.56 -17.01 -6.47
CA HIS A 83 14.98 -17.20 -6.20
C HIS A 83 15.21 -18.45 -5.32
N ASN A 84 15.84 -18.31 -4.15
CA ASN A 84 16.09 -19.39 -3.18
C ASN A 84 14.95 -19.50 -2.12
N TRP A 85 13.72 -19.12 -2.48
CA TRP A 85 12.57 -19.16 -1.59
C TRP A 85 12.08 -20.60 -1.35
N ASN A 86 11.99 -21.01 -0.08
CA ASN A 86 11.47 -22.32 0.33
C ASN A 86 10.01 -22.27 0.81
N GLY A 87 9.40 -21.09 0.89
CA GLY A 87 8.00 -20.91 1.29
C GLY A 87 7.00 -21.22 0.17
N PRO A 88 5.71 -20.93 0.40
CA PRO A 88 4.66 -21.07 -0.61
C PRO A 88 4.96 -20.27 -1.88
N LYS A 89 4.52 -20.78 -3.03
CA LYS A 89 4.83 -20.25 -4.35
C LYS A 89 3.55 -20.03 -5.15
N MET A 90 3.59 -19.07 -6.05
CA MET A 90 2.61 -18.88 -7.11
C MET A 90 3.34 -18.80 -8.45
N TYR A 91 2.81 -19.51 -9.44
CA TYR A 91 3.31 -19.44 -10.81
C TYR A 91 2.39 -18.53 -11.62
N TYR A 92 2.99 -17.60 -12.32
CA TYR A 92 2.27 -16.56 -13.04
C TYR A 92 3.03 -16.20 -14.33
N ASP A 93 2.30 -15.91 -15.40
CA ASP A 93 2.89 -15.45 -16.66
C ASP A 93 3.11 -13.94 -16.57
N ASP A 94 4.37 -13.52 -16.49
CA ASP A 94 4.78 -12.10 -16.45
C ASP A 94 5.72 -11.84 -17.65
N ASP A 95 6.99 -11.57 -17.43
CA ASP A 95 7.97 -11.42 -18.51
C ASP A 95 8.18 -12.74 -19.28
N GLU A 96 8.13 -13.84 -18.55
CA GLU A 96 8.22 -15.19 -19.10
C GLU A 96 7.01 -16.03 -18.66
N LYS A 97 6.73 -17.09 -19.40
CA LYS A 97 5.65 -18.00 -19.09
C LYS A 97 5.97 -18.86 -17.88
N GLY A 98 5.06 -18.89 -16.92
CA GLY A 98 5.16 -19.75 -15.73
C GLY A 98 6.25 -19.34 -14.75
N GLU A 99 6.57 -18.06 -14.64
CA GLU A 99 7.54 -17.57 -13.65
C GLU A 99 7.09 -17.83 -12.21
N CYS A 100 8.08 -18.12 -11.36
CA CYS A 100 7.85 -18.43 -9.95
C CYS A 100 7.93 -17.16 -9.09
N PHE A 101 6.84 -16.86 -8.40
CA PHE A 101 6.75 -15.77 -7.43
C PHE A 101 6.52 -16.27 -6.01
N ARG A 102 7.04 -15.54 -5.02
CA ARG A 102 6.80 -15.82 -3.60
C ARG A 102 5.33 -15.58 -3.28
N LYS A 103 4.77 -16.47 -2.47
CA LYS A 103 3.42 -16.33 -1.93
C LYS A 103 3.52 -16.14 -0.41
N TYR A 104 2.79 -15.18 0.11
CA TYR A 104 2.78 -14.81 1.53
C TYR A 104 1.39 -15.03 2.13
N ASP A 105 1.36 -15.23 3.45
CA ASP A 105 0.10 -15.39 4.19
C ASP A 105 -0.62 -14.04 4.37
N SER A 106 0.13 -12.94 4.34
CA SER A 106 -0.42 -11.60 4.47
C SER A 106 0.41 -10.53 3.74
N PRO A 107 -0.17 -9.35 3.47
CA PRO A 107 0.57 -8.20 2.92
C PRO A 107 1.76 -7.78 3.78
N GLU A 108 1.65 -7.87 5.12
CA GLU A 108 2.72 -7.53 6.06
C GLU A 108 3.98 -8.35 5.81
N GLN A 109 3.84 -9.64 5.52
CA GLN A 109 4.98 -10.50 5.17
C GLN A 109 5.64 -10.06 3.86
N SER A 110 4.84 -9.64 2.87
CA SER A 110 5.36 -9.11 1.61
C SER A 110 6.15 -7.81 1.80
N PHE A 111 5.64 -6.88 2.61
CA PHE A 111 6.32 -5.63 2.92
C PHE A 111 7.61 -5.87 3.68
N ARG A 112 7.59 -6.79 4.64
CA ARG A 112 8.78 -7.19 5.39
C ARG A 112 9.85 -7.82 4.48
N ASP A 113 9.45 -8.76 3.63
CA ASP A 113 10.36 -9.45 2.72
C ASP A 113 10.95 -8.49 1.68
N HIS A 114 10.18 -7.52 1.19
CA HIS A 114 10.67 -6.44 0.34
C HIS A 114 11.75 -5.60 1.05
N SER A 115 11.50 -5.20 2.27
CA SER A 115 12.48 -4.43 3.05
C SER A 115 13.76 -5.23 3.29
N ASP A 116 13.63 -6.52 3.61
CA ASP A 116 14.78 -7.43 3.80
C ASP A 116 15.52 -7.68 2.48
N PHE A 117 14.80 -7.79 1.37
CA PHE A 117 15.38 -7.91 0.04
C PHE A 117 16.30 -6.72 -0.30
N LEU A 118 15.89 -5.50 0.03
CA LEU A 118 16.73 -4.32 -0.18
C LEU A 118 17.86 -4.25 0.86
N ARG A 119 17.59 -4.58 2.11
CA ARG A 119 18.56 -4.43 3.20
C ARG A 119 19.74 -5.39 3.09
N TYR A 120 19.51 -6.63 2.69
CA TYR A 120 20.50 -7.71 2.79
C TYR A 120 21.16 -8.11 1.47
N ARG A 121 20.75 -7.53 0.33
CA ARG A 121 21.42 -7.78 -0.94
C ARG A 121 22.52 -6.75 -1.20
N ASP A 122 23.71 -7.21 -1.51
CA ASP A 122 24.91 -6.38 -1.71
C ASP A 122 24.71 -5.25 -2.72
N ARG A 123 23.94 -5.52 -3.80
CA ARG A 123 23.67 -4.54 -4.85
C ARG A 123 22.92 -3.29 -4.39
N TYR A 124 22.24 -3.34 -3.23
CA TYR A 124 21.47 -2.23 -2.67
C TYR A 124 22.11 -1.59 -1.44
N LYS A 125 23.23 -2.12 -0.92
CA LYS A 125 23.86 -1.65 0.33
C LYS A 125 24.16 -0.16 0.32
N PHE A 126 24.63 0.38 -0.81
CA PHE A 126 24.99 1.80 -0.93
C PHE A 126 23.80 2.75 -0.74
N LEU A 127 22.55 2.27 -0.89
CA LEU A 127 21.35 3.08 -0.66
C LEU A 127 21.21 3.47 0.81
N PHE A 128 21.72 2.65 1.71
CA PHE A 128 21.63 2.87 3.15
C PHE A 128 22.68 3.88 3.69
N ASP A 129 23.53 4.41 2.81
CA ASP A 129 24.39 5.56 3.07
C ASP A 129 23.66 6.89 2.81
N LEU A 130 22.48 6.84 2.18
CA LEU A 130 21.62 7.99 1.93
C LEU A 130 20.75 8.28 3.16
N GLU A 131 20.41 9.57 3.32
CA GLU A 131 19.42 9.95 4.31
C GLU A 131 18.04 9.33 4.01
N VAL A 132 17.30 8.94 5.04
CA VAL A 132 15.99 8.29 4.91
C VAL A 132 14.93 9.18 4.23
N ASN A 133 15.12 10.48 4.23
CA ASN A 133 14.27 11.46 3.56
C ASN A 133 14.75 11.86 2.15
N ASP A 134 15.91 11.38 1.71
CA ASP A 134 16.40 11.58 0.34
C ASP A 134 15.73 10.60 -0.64
N TYR A 135 14.42 10.73 -0.81
CA TYR A 135 13.66 9.85 -1.71
C TYR A 135 14.14 9.91 -3.16
N LYS A 136 14.74 11.05 -3.60
CA LYS A 136 15.29 11.17 -4.95
C LYS A 136 16.56 10.34 -5.10
N GLY A 137 17.50 10.45 -4.16
CA GLY A 137 18.69 9.63 -4.13
C GLY A 137 18.37 8.14 -4.09
N TRP A 138 17.39 7.75 -3.27
CA TRP A 138 16.89 6.39 -3.21
C TRP A 138 16.30 5.91 -4.56
N ALA A 139 15.44 6.70 -5.19
CA ALA A 139 14.83 6.34 -6.48
C ALA A 139 15.88 6.17 -7.59
N TYR A 140 16.83 7.12 -7.73
CA TYR A 140 17.93 7.00 -8.67
C TYR A 140 18.85 5.81 -8.37
N GLY A 141 19.13 5.57 -7.10
CA GLY A 141 19.96 4.46 -6.67
C GLY A 141 19.32 3.10 -6.97
N LEU A 142 18.03 2.96 -6.73
CA LEU A 142 17.27 1.74 -7.09
C LEU A 142 17.28 1.49 -8.60
N LYS A 143 17.07 2.52 -9.41
CA LYS A 143 17.18 2.42 -10.88
C LYS A 143 18.59 2.00 -11.29
N LYS A 144 19.62 2.63 -10.75
CA LYS A 144 21.05 2.29 -11.00
C LYS A 144 21.38 0.85 -10.59
N ALA A 145 20.80 0.36 -9.49
CA ALA A 145 20.96 -1.01 -9.02
C ALA A 145 20.13 -2.02 -9.83
N GLY A 146 19.29 -1.58 -10.79
CA GLY A 146 18.46 -2.44 -11.63
C GLY A 146 17.28 -3.06 -10.88
N TYR A 147 16.68 -2.35 -9.92
CA TYR A 147 15.44 -2.80 -9.29
C TYR A 147 14.27 -2.64 -10.26
N ALA A 148 14.22 -1.50 -10.97
CA ALA A 148 13.29 -1.24 -12.05
C ALA A 148 14.09 -0.87 -13.30
N THR A 149 13.77 -1.46 -14.44
CA THR A 149 14.48 -1.25 -15.70
C THR A 149 13.90 -0.11 -16.53
N ASP A 150 12.68 0.35 -16.22
CA ASP A 150 11.94 1.38 -16.96
C ASP A 150 11.84 2.72 -16.22
#